data_8c5357a61b4228c19e495b29ce27f438
#
_entry.id   8c5357a61b4228c19e495b29ce27f438
#
_cell.length_a   1.000
_cell.length_b   1.000
_cell.length_c   1.000
_cell.angle_alpha   90.00
_cell.angle_beta   90.00
_cell.angle_gamma   90.00
#
_symmetry.space_group_name_H-M   'P 1'
#
loop_
_entity.id
_entity.type
_entity.pdbx_description
1 polymer ?
#
loop_
_entity_poly.entity_id
_entity_poly.type
_entity_poly.pdbx_seq_one_letter_code
_entity_poly.pdbx_strand_id
1 'polypeptide(L)'
;MTGPELKQLREDLGSAIGRPLSAADMAKLVGLPAEGNITILRWEVTGPSDHAAKLLRVLAMASDAHPILENFNVFDRFDVREQDRPRRRAEFREKMRDEVRRRLR
;
A
#
# COMPACT_ATOMS: atom_id res chain seq x y z
N MET A 1 -0.14 8.41 -8.45
CA MET A 1 -1.33 7.62 -8.03
C MET A 1 -2.57 8.50 -8.18
N THR A 2 -3.59 7.95 -8.81
CA THR A 2 -4.88 8.65 -8.95
C THR A 2 -5.78 8.37 -7.76
N GLY A 3 -6.89 9.12 -7.65
CA GLY A 3 -7.88 8.88 -6.61
C GLY A 3 -8.50 7.48 -6.69
N PRO A 4 -8.98 7.03 -7.86
CA PRO A 4 -9.50 5.67 -8.03
C PRO A 4 -8.48 4.58 -7.69
N GLU A 5 -7.22 4.77 -8.03
CA GLU A 5 -6.14 3.84 -7.67
C GLU A 5 -5.97 3.73 -6.15
N LEU A 6 -6.08 4.85 -5.43
CA LEU A 6 -6.02 4.85 -3.96
C LEU A 6 -7.19 4.07 -3.36
N LYS A 7 -8.39 4.26 -3.89
CA LYS A 7 -9.57 3.53 -3.43
C LYS A 7 -9.42 2.03 -3.66
N GLN A 8 -8.93 1.65 -4.84
CA GLN A 8 -8.67 0.26 -5.17
C GLN A 8 -7.61 -0.34 -4.24
N LEU A 9 -6.56 0.42 -3.94
CA LEU A 9 -5.52 0.00 -3.02
C LEU A 9 -6.09 -0.29 -1.62
N ARG A 10 -6.99 0.55 -1.13
CA ARG A 10 -7.64 0.32 0.16
C ARG A 10 -8.39 -1.01 0.18
N GLU A 11 -9.13 -1.31 -0.88
CA GLU A 11 -9.85 -2.58 -1.04
C GLU A 11 -8.88 -3.77 -1.11
N ASP A 12 -7.82 -3.65 -1.91
CA ASP A 12 -6.83 -4.71 -2.10
C ASP A 12 -6.07 -5.02 -0.80
N LEU A 13 -5.70 -3.99 -0.04
CA LEU A 13 -5.05 -4.18 1.26
C LEU A 13 -5.98 -4.85 2.27
N GLY A 14 -7.24 -4.47 2.28
CA GLY A 14 -8.24 -5.11 3.13
C GLY A 14 -8.37 -6.60 2.83
N SER A 15 -8.44 -6.94 1.55
CA SER A 15 -8.47 -8.35 1.13
C SER A 15 -7.22 -9.09 1.55
N ALA A 16 -6.05 -8.46 1.44
CA ALA A 16 -4.76 -9.08 1.77
C ALA A 16 -4.63 -9.41 3.26
N ILE A 17 -5.15 -8.56 4.15
CA ILE A 17 -5.04 -8.78 5.60
C ILE A 17 -6.28 -9.43 6.21
N GLY A 18 -7.31 -9.72 5.40
CA GLY A 18 -8.49 -10.43 5.84
C GLY A 18 -9.52 -9.60 6.58
N ARG A 19 -9.48 -8.27 6.45
CA ARG A 19 -10.51 -7.39 7.01
C ARG A 19 -10.67 -6.14 6.14
N PRO A 20 -11.89 -5.61 5.99
CA PRO A 20 -12.08 -4.36 5.25
C PRO A 20 -11.34 -3.20 5.92
N LEU A 21 -10.74 -2.33 5.12
CA LEU A 21 -10.09 -1.12 5.63
C LEU A 21 -10.96 0.09 5.40
N SER A 22 -11.15 0.88 6.46
CA SER A 22 -11.85 2.17 6.38
C SER A 22 -10.89 3.27 5.93
N ALA A 23 -11.44 4.44 5.58
CA ALA A 23 -10.62 5.62 5.31
C ALA A 23 -9.79 6.01 6.54
N ALA A 24 -10.33 5.83 7.74
CA ALA A 24 -9.59 6.07 8.98
C ALA A 24 -8.39 5.12 9.13
N ASP A 25 -8.55 3.86 8.75
CA ASP A 25 -7.44 2.89 8.74
C ASP A 25 -6.34 3.34 7.78
N MET A 26 -6.70 3.77 6.56
CA MET A 26 -5.74 4.29 5.59
C MET A 26 -5.02 5.52 6.11
N ALA A 27 -5.72 6.38 6.83
CA ALA A 27 -5.11 7.56 7.46
C ALA A 27 -4.03 7.16 8.46
N LYS A 28 -4.27 6.13 9.26
CA LYS A 28 -3.25 5.58 10.17
C LYS A 28 -2.04 5.05 9.41
N LEU A 29 -2.27 4.36 8.31
CA LEU A 29 -1.18 3.77 7.52
C LEU A 29 -0.24 4.82 6.95
N VAL A 30 -0.75 5.99 6.58
CA VAL A 30 0.06 7.09 6.05
C VAL A 30 0.47 8.11 7.12
N GLY A 31 0.13 7.87 8.38
CA GLY A 31 0.54 8.72 9.48
C GLY A 31 -0.18 10.05 9.57
N LEU A 32 -1.42 10.13 9.09
CA LEU A 32 -2.22 11.34 9.20
C LEU A 32 -2.73 11.55 10.63
N PRO A 33 -2.91 12.81 11.06
CA PRO A 33 -3.45 13.11 12.40
C PRO A 33 -4.93 12.75 12.51
N ALA A 34 -5.54 13.06 13.64
CA ALA A 34 -6.97 12.90 13.85
C ALA A 34 -7.77 13.52 12.70
N GLU A 35 -8.87 12.88 12.33
CA GLU A 35 -9.71 13.28 11.19
C GLU A 35 -9.05 13.08 9.81
N GLY A 36 -7.93 12.35 9.75
CA GLY A 36 -7.26 12.03 8.49
C GLY A 36 -8.14 11.25 7.51
N ASN A 37 -9.21 10.61 7.97
CA ASN A 37 -10.20 9.96 7.11
C ASN A 37 -10.80 10.94 6.10
N ILE A 38 -11.01 12.20 6.46
CA ILE A 38 -11.52 13.24 5.57
C ILE A 38 -10.51 13.48 4.43
N THR A 39 -9.24 13.53 4.75
CA THR A 39 -8.16 13.69 3.78
C THR A 39 -8.10 12.48 2.83
N ILE A 40 -8.21 11.27 3.35
CA ILE A 40 -8.23 10.06 2.52
C ILE A 40 -9.41 10.09 1.53
N LEU A 41 -10.60 10.40 2.00
CA LEU A 41 -11.78 10.46 1.13
C LEU A 41 -11.62 11.50 0.02
N ARG A 42 -11.01 12.65 0.33
CA ARG A 42 -10.70 13.66 -0.67
C ARG A 42 -9.68 13.14 -1.68
N TRP A 43 -8.64 12.44 -1.21
CA TRP A 43 -7.61 11.87 -2.08
C TRP A 43 -8.14 10.74 -2.96
N GLU A 44 -9.18 10.05 -2.56
CA GLU A 44 -9.82 9.04 -3.41
C GLU A 44 -10.56 9.67 -4.61
N VAL A 45 -10.72 10.99 -4.60
CA VAL A 45 -11.25 11.75 -5.74
C VAL A 45 -10.13 12.45 -6.51
N THR A 46 -9.24 13.16 -5.81
CA THR A 46 -8.24 14.05 -6.43
C THR A 46 -6.85 13.45 -6.56
N GLY A 47 -6.59 12.34 -5.88
CA GLY A 47 -5.26 11.74 -5.79
C GLY A 47 -4.52 12.18 -4.52
N PRO A 48 -3.65 11.31 -3.97
CA PRO A 48 -2.83 11.63 -2.80
C PRO A 48 -1.68 12.57 -3.16
N SER A 49 -1.09 13.20 -2.16
CA SER A 49 0.15 13.95 -2.34
C SER A 49 1.27 13.03 -2.82
N ASP A 50 2.30 13.57 -3.46
CA ASP A 50 3.43 12.79 -3.95
C ASP A 50 4.13 12.04 -2.82
N HIS A 51 4.25 12.67 -1.66
CA HIS A 51 4.88 12.06 -0.49
C HIS A 51 4.08 10.85 0.02
N ALA A 52 2.76 11.01 0.15
CA ALA A 52 1.88 9.91 0.55
C ALA A 52 1.86 8.80 -0.51
N ALA A 53 1.87 9.16 -1.78
CA ALA A 53 1.88 8.19 -2.88
C ALA A 53 3.11 7.27 -2.83
N LYS A 54 4.28 7.78 -2.46
CA LYS A 54 5.50 6.98 -2.33
C LYS A 54 5.34 5.92 -1.24
N LEU A 55 4.81 6.30 -0.08
CA LEU A 55 4.57 5.37 1.01
C LEU A 55 3.50 4.34 0.62
N LEU A 56 2.41 4.80 0.00
CA LEU A 56 1.33 3.92 -0.43
C LEU A 56 1.79 2.87 -1.44
N ARG A 57 2.70 3.23 -2.35
CA ARG A 57 3.28 2.29 -3.31
C ARG A 57 4.05 1.17 -2.61
N VAL A 58 4.79 1.50 -1.57
CA VAL A 58 5.50 0.49 -0.79
C VAL A 58 4.50 -0.43 -0.08
N LEU A 59 3.50 0.14 0.56
CA LEU A 59 2.47 -0.62 1.26
C LEU A 59 1.64 -1.50 0.31
N ALA A 60 1.50 -1.08 -0.96
CA ALA A 60 0.77 -1.85 -1.97
C ALA A 60 1.37 -3.25 -2.18
N MET A 61 2.65 -3.44 -1.87
CA MET A 61 3.29 -4.74 -1.98
C MET A 61 2.67 -5.78 -1.04
N ALA A 62 1.96 -5.35 -0.01
CA ALA A 62 1.24 -6.26 0.88
C ALA A 62 0.14 -7.03 0.14
N SER A 63 -0.50 -6.43 -0.84
CA SER A 63 -1.57 -7.09 -1.59
C SER A 63 -1.08 -7.98 -2.73
N ASP A 64 0.07 -7.64 -3.30
CA ASP A 64 0.65 -8.32 -4.48
C ASP A 64 -0.32 -8.40 -5.68
N ALA A 65 -1.39 -7.63 -5.66
CA ALA A 65 -2.43 -7.64 -6.70
C ALA A 65 -2.68 -6.27 -7.33
N HIS A 66 -2.22 -5.20 -6.67
CA HIS A 66 -2.48 -3.85 -7.14
C HIS A 66 -1.70 -3.55 -8.42
N PRO A 67 -2.35 -3.03 -9.49
CA PRO A 67 -1.68 -2.81 -10.78
C PRO A 67 -0.44 -1.91 -10.73
N ILE A 68 -0.36 -1.01 -9.76
CA ILE A 68 0.77 -0.10 -9.59
C ILE A 68 2.09 -0.86 -9.35
N LEU A 69 2.01 -2.11 -8.89
CA LEU A 69 3.19 -2.94 -8.62
C LEU A 69 3.95 -3.31 -9.90
N GLU A 70 3.28 -3.30 -11.05
CA GLU A 70 3.92 -3.62 -12.33
C GLU A 70 5.04 -2.64 -12.68
N ASN A 71 4.90 -1.39 -12.22
CA ASN A 71 5.85 -0.32 -12.48
C ASN A 71 6.79 -0.03 -11.31
N PHE A 72 6.68 -0.82 -10.22
CA PHE A 72 7.45 -0.60 -9.01
C PHE A 72 8.41 -1.75 -8.75
N ASN A 73 9.65 -1.56 -9.15
CA ASN A 73 10.66 -2.59 -9.01
C ASN A 73 11.64 -2.28 -7.87
N VAL A 74 11.26 -2.65 -6.66
CA VAL A 74 12.11 -2.53 -5.47
C VAL A 74 13.38 -3.37 -5.62
N PHE A 75 13.28 -4.49 -6.33
CA PHE A 75 14.36 -5.48 -6.35
C PHE A 75 15.55 -5.07 -7.23
N ASP A 76 15.35 -4.12 -8.14
CA ASP A 76 16.48 -3.60 -8.94
C ASP A 76 17.51 -2.89 -8.06
N ARG A 77 17.08 -2.36 -6.91
CA ARG A 77 17.96 -1.67 -5.97
C ARG A 77 18.78 -2.62 -5.10
N PHE A 78 18.36 -3.88 -5.01
CA PHE A 78 18.98 -4.87 -4.12
C PHE A 78 19.71 -5.96 -4.88
N ASP A 79 19.91 -5.78 -6.16
CA ASP A 79 20.69 -6.70 -7.00
C ASP A 79 20.23 -8.16 -6.90
N VAL A 80 18.91 -8.36 -6.80
CA VAL A 80 18.30 -9.68 -6.68
C VAL A 80 18.26 -10.36 -8.05
N ARG A 81 18.74 -11.61 -8.11
CA ARG A 81 18.69 -12.40 -9.33
C ARG A 81 17.24 -12.62 -9.77
N GLU A 82 17.01 -12.62 -11.09
CA GLU A 82 15.67 -12.77 -11.64
C GLU A 82 14.96 -14.04 -11.15
N GLN A 83 15.68 -15.15 -11.05
CA GLN A 83 15.14 -16.41 -10.54
C GLN A 83 14.73 -16.38 -9.07
N ASP A 84 15.32 -15.47 -8.28
CA ASP A 84 15.02 -15.32 -6.86
C ASP A 84 13.92 -14.29 -6.58
N ARG A 85 13.52 -13.50 -7.59
CA ARG A 85 12.54 -12.42 -7.43
C ARG A 85 11.17 -12.89 -6.94
N PRO A 86 10.59 -14.00 -7.43
CA PRO A 86 9.30 -14.46 -6.92
C PRO A 86 9.34 -14.77 -5.43
N ARG A 87 10.39 -15.43 -4.95
CA ARG A 87 10.56 -15.75 -3.54
C ARG A 87 10.75 -14.48 -2.70
N ARG A 88 11.60 -13.58 -3.17
CA ARG A 88 11.86 -12.30 -2.47
C ARG A 88 10.61 -11.44 -2.41
N ARG A 89 9.83 -11.43 -3.50
CA ARG A 89 8.57 -10.71 -3.54
C ARG A 89 7.58 -11.27 -2.53
N ALA A 90 7.47 -12.59 -2.42
CA ALA A 90 6.61 -13.24 -1.45
C ALA A 90 7.02 -12.93 -0.01
N GLU A 91 8.32 -12.98 0.30
CA GLU A 91 8.86 -12.62 1.62
C GLU A 91 8.56 -11.16 1.94
N PHE A 92 8.76 -10.26 0.99
CA PHE A 92 8.51 -8.84 1.17
C PHE A 92 7.02 -8.55 1.37
N ARG A 93 6.16 -9.26 0.64
CA ARG A 93 4.71 -9.16 0.81
C ARG A 93 4.28 -9.49 2.23
N GLU A 94 4.81 -10.58 2.80
CA GLU A 94 4.49 -10.96 4.18
C GLU A 94 4.96 -9.91 5.17
N LYS A 95 6.16 -9.35 4.98
CA LYS A 95 6.66 -8.26 5.81
C LYS A 95 5.76 -7.04 5.74
N MET A 96 5.27 -6.69 4.55
CA MET A 96 4.38 -5.54 4.38
C MET A 96 3.01 -5.81 5.00
N ARG A 97 2.49 -7.03 4.93
CA ARG A 97 1.25 -7.39 5.61
C ARG A 97 1.38 -7.23 7.13
N ASP A 98 2.48 -7.69 7.70
CA ASP A 98 2.76 -7.54 9.13
C ASP A 98 2.89 -6.06 9.51
N GLU A 99 3.55 -5.27 8.67
CA GLU A 99 3.70 -3.83 8.87
C GLU A 99 2.33 -3.13 8.85
N VAL A 100 1.46 -3.47 7.89
CA VAL A 100 0.11 -2.92 7.81
C VAL A 100 -0.67 -3.26 9.09
N ARG A 101 -0.65 -4.51 9.51
CA ARG A 101 -1.33 -4.93 10.74
C ARG A 101 -0.81 -4.20 11.96
N ARG A 102 0.49 -4.03 12.06
CA ARG A 102 1.15 -3.33 13.16
C ARG A 102 0.69 -1.87 13.26
N ARG A 103 0.62 -1.18 12.13
CA ARG A 103 0.19 0.22 12.06
C ARG A 103 -1.28 0.41 12.39
N LEU A 104 -2.09 -0.63 12.22
CA LEU A 104 -3.53 -0.57 12.48
C LEU A 104 -3.92 -0.94 13.91
N ARG A 105 -2.98 -1.35 14.72
CA ARG A 105 -3.23 -1.67 16.13
C ARG A 105 -3.49 -0.43 16.97
#